data_cf901987a7c60cc87dbf9602b41eb0e4
#
_entry.id   cf901987a7c60cc87dbf9602b41eb0e4
#
_cell.length_a   1.000
_cell.length_b   1.000
_cell.length_c   1.000
_cell.angle_alpha   90.00
_cell.angle_beta   90.00
_cell.angle_gamma   90.00
#
_symmetry.space_group_name_H-M   'P 1'
#
loop_
_entity.id
_entity.type
_entity.pdbx_description
1 polymer ?
#
loop_
_entity_poly.entity_id
_entity_poly.type
_entity_poly.pdbx_seq_one_letter_code
_entity_poly.pdbx_strand_id
1 'polypeptide(L)'
;MRRFVISTGALALALLPAAVFAQTPPAQTPAQPPAAAQPAPAPADKPTEPKLGFTTPAGLLLVQVKPDQTAAFEELANKLQTALAATTDAALKAQGSSWKIYKATEPMGGNALYVVVVDPATAGTEYNPIDVLYKTMTDEQKRAPETQEMFKRFAAAFAGVNKLNITKIGS
;
A
#
# COMPACT_ATOMS: atom_id res chain seq x y z
N MET A 1 -40.78 18.47 -8.92
CA MET A 1 -41.03 19.93 -8.90
C MET A 1 -40.08 20.57 -7.90
N ARG A 2 -39.02 21.20 -8.34
CA ARG A 2 -38.24 22.19 -7.58
C ARG A 2 -37.26 22.88 -8.52
N ARG A 3 -37.49 24.02 -8.73
CA ARG A 3 -37.23 25.28 -9.37
C ARG A 3 -35.75 25.61 -9.44
N PHE A 4 -35.30 25.87 -10.69
CA PHE A 4 -34.07 26.59 -11.05
C PHE A 4 -34.17 28.03 -10.57
N VAL A 5 -33.07 28.55 -9.98
CA VAL A 5 -32.83 29.98 -9.82
C VAL A 5 -31.58 30.36 -10.59
N ILE A 6 -31.77 31.07 -11.66
CA ILE A 6 -30.74 31.71 -12.48
C ILE A 6 -30.47 33.07 -11.84
N SER A 7 -29.23 33.36 -11.44
CA SER A 7 -28.78 34.67 -10.99
C SER A 7 -27.85 35.28 -12.05
N THR A 8 -28.38 36.30 -12.72
CA THR A 8 -27.67 37.15 -13.67
C THR A 8 -26.99 38.29 -12.91
N GLY A 9 -25.66 38.41 -13.00
CA GLY A 9 -24.85 39.46 -12.37
C GLY A 9 -24.12 40.30 -13.42
N ALA A 10 -24.34 41.59 -13.39
CA ALA A 10 -24.03 42.63 -14.36
C ALA A 10 -22.53 42.93 -14.56
N LEU A 11 -22.23 43.26 -15.80
CA LEU A 11 -21.00 43.82 -16.36
C LEU A 11 -20.83 45.29 -15.95
N ALA A 12 -19.74 45.65 -15.26
CA ALA A 12 -19.34 47.06 -15.03
C ALA A 12 -18.02 47.34 -15.72
N LEU A 13 -18.10 48.14 -16.77
CA LEU A 13 -16.98 48.65 -17.55
C LEU A 13 -16.45 49.93 -16.87
N ALA A 14 -15.22 49.92 -16.35
CA ALA A 14 -14.54 51.09 -15.82
C ALA A 14 -13.34 51.49 -16.72
N LEU A 15 -13.48 52.61 -17.39
CA LEU A 15 -12.38 53.30 -18.10
C LEU A 15 -11.46 53.97 -17.09
N LEU A 16 -10.15 53.79 -17.22
CA LEU A 16 -9.12 54.54 -16.51
C LEU A 16 -8.12 55.18 -17.48
N PRO A 17 -7.61 56.39 -17.18
CA PRO A 17 -6.81 57.16 -18.10
C PRO A 17 -5.35 56.73 -18.14
N ALA A 18 -4.73 56.93 -19.29
CA ALA A 18 -3.31 56.69 -19.56
C ALA A 18 -2.42 57.64 -18.77
N ALA A 19 -1.54 57.08 -17.89
CA ALA A 19 -0.39 57.80 -17.33
C ALA A 19 0.86 57.44 -18.14
N VAL A 20 1.44 58.45 -18.81
CA VAL A 20 2.70 58.37 -19.50
C VAL A 20 3.82 58.39 -18.45
N PHE A 21 4.50 57.26 -18.24
CA PHE A 21 5.72 57.27 -17.46
C PHE A 21 6.95 57.17 -18.39
N ALA A 22 7.88 58.07 -18.17
CA ALA A 22 9.16 58.18 -18.85
C ALA A 22 9.96 56.88 -18.75
N GLN A 23 10.48 56.43 -19.88
CA GLN A 23 11.35 55.27 -19.98
C GLN A 23 12.74 55.62 -19.40
N THR A 24 13.07 55.00 -18.28
CA THR A 24 14.45 54.89 -17.78
C THR A 24 15.13 53.71 -18.51
N PRO A 25 16.39 53.84 -19.00
CA PRO A 25 17.05 52.72 -19.68
C PRO A 25 17.21 51.53 -18.73
N PRO A 26 17.01 50.30 -19.19
CA PRO A 26 17.18 49.14 -18.34
C PRO A 26 18.68 48.97 -17.98
N ALA A 27 18.97 48.93 -16.70
CA ALA A 27 20.26 48.49 -16.19
C ALA A 27 20.45 47.04 -16.64
N GLN A 28 21.59 46.78 -17.31
CA GLN A 28 21.99 45.42 -17.71
C GLN A 28 22.18 44.57 -16.46
N THR A 29 21.28 43.65 -16.24
CA THR A 29 21.42 42.56 -15.27
C THR A 29 22.61 41.69 -15.72
N PRO A 30 23.57 41.34 -14.85
CA PRO A 30 24.63 40.41 -15.19
C PRO A 30 24.05 39.09 -15.63
N ALA A 31 24.56 38.58 -16.75
CA ALA A 31 24.14 37.27 -17.27
C ALA A 31 24.32 36.20 -16.18
N GLN A 32 23.19 35.62 -15.76
CA GLN A 32 23.15 34.48 -14.86
C GLN A 32 23.80 33.29 -15.60
N PRO A 33 24.76 32.56 -14.99
CA PRO A 33 25.34 31.38 -15.63
C PRO A 33 24.21 30.40 -16.00
N PRO A 34 24.34 29.63 -17.11
CA PRO A 34 23.35 28.67 -17.48
C PRO A 34 23.08 27.73 -16.29
N ALA A 35 21.85 27.69 -15.82
CA ALA A 35 21.42 26.72 -14.81
C ALA A 35 21.82 25.33 -15.31
N ALA A 36 22.72 24.68 -14.57
CA ALA A 36 23.06 23.29 -14.83
C ALA A 36 21.76 22.52 -14.94
N ALA A 37 21.55 21.83 -16.06
CA ALA A 37 20.40 21.01 -16.31
C ALA A 37 20.25 20.03 -15.13
N GLN A 38 19.22 20.25 -14.33
CA GLN A 38 18.88 19.34 -13.25
C GLN A 38 18.57 17.99 -13.89
N PRO A 39 19.22 16.88 -13.48
CA PRO A 39 18.90 15.58 -14.03
C PRO A 39 17.40 15.37 -13.95
N ALA A 40 16.79 14.92 -15.04
CA ALA A 40 15.38 14.53 -15.06
C ALA A 40 15.15 13.58 -13.87
N PRO A 41 14.05 13.72 -13.11
CA PRO A 41 13.71 12.76 -12.07
C PRO A 41 13.73 11.37 -12.69
N ALA A 42 14.49 10.47 -12.08
CA ALA A 42 14.44 9.07 -12.44
C ALA A 42 12.97 8.61 -12.43
N PRO A 43 12.55 7.70 -13.34
CA PRO A 43 11.20 7.15 -13.30
C PRO A 43 10.91 6.73 -11.86
N ALA A 44 9.82 7.25 -11.28
CA ALA A 44 9.41 6.85 -9.94
C ALA A 44 9.33 5.34 -9.92
N ASP A 45 10.25 4.70 -9.20
CA ASP A 45 10.18 3.28 -8.92
C ASP A 45 8.77 3.01 -8.42
N LYS A 46 8.10 2.00 -9.02
CA LYS A 46 6.84 1.49 -8.48
C LYS A 46 7.04 1.36 -6.97
N PRO A 47 6.11 1.85 -6.13
CA PRO A 47 6.23 1.66 -4.70
C PRO A 47 6.53 0.18 -4.46
N THR A 48 7.75 -0.11 -4.05
CA THR A 48 8.13 -1.47 -3.68
C THR A 48 7.32 -1.75 -2.44
N GLU A 49 6.31 -2.60 -2.54
CA GLU A 49 5.54 -3.04 -1.37
C GLU A 49 6.52 -3.50 -0.30
N PRO A 50 6.33 -3.10 0.96
CA PRO A 50 7.28 -3.42 2.01
C PRO A 50 7.44 -4.93 2.10
N LYS A 51 8.64 -5.42 1.84
CA LYS A 51 8.94 -6.84 2.01
C LYS A 51 8.75 -7.21 3.47
N LEU A 52 7.86 -8.17 3.72
CA LEU A 52 7.54 -8.64 5.06
C LEU A 52 8.43 -9.83 5.46
N GLY A 53 9.70 -9.80 5.09
CA GLY A 53 10.69 -10.79 5.50
C GLY A 53 11.26 -10.50 6.91
N PHE A 54 11.65 -11.55 7.64
CA PHE A 54 12.27 -11.45 8.96
C PHE A 54 13.78 -11.68 8.89
N THR A 55 14.50 -11.08 9.85
CA THR A 55 15.95 -11.27 10.02
C THR A 55 16.27 -12.12 11.26
N THR A 56 15.27 -12.44 12.06
CA THR A 56 15.35 -13.27 13.27
C THR A 56 14.63 -14.59 13.07
N PRO A 57 14.91 -15.63 13.89
CA PRO A 57 14.27 -16.94 13.78
C PRO A 57 12.75 -16.95 14.01
N ALA A 58 12.19 -15.86 14.51
CA ALA A 58 10.75 -15.68 14.67
C ALA A 58 10.34 -14.24 14.36
N GLY A 59 9.08 -14.05 14.01
CA GLY A 59 8.55 -12.74 13.68
C GLY A 59 7.07 -12.59 13.98
N LEU A 60 6.62 -11.33 14.05
CA LEU A 60 5.21 -10.97 14.16
C LEU A 60 4.85 -10.02 13.02
N LEU A 61 3.67 -10.23 12.43
CA LEU A 61 3.00 -9.21 11.62
C LEU A 61 1.78 -8.73 12.40
N LEU A 62 1.71 -7.43 12.63
CA LEU A 62 0.54 -6.75 13.17
C LEU A 62 -0.24 -6.18 11.99
N VAL A 63 -1.31 -6.88 11.63
CA VAL A 63 -2.13 -6.54 10.46
C VAL A 63 -3.35 -5.78 10.91
N GLN A 64 -3.43 -4.52 10.53
CA GLN A 64 -4.60 -3.68 10.76
C GLN A 64 -5.53 -3.79 9.56
N VAL A 65 -6.77 -4.17 9.81
CA VAL A 65 -7.81 -4.39 8.81
C VAL A 65 -8.96 -3.42 9.04
N LYS A 66 -9.44 -2.79 7.97
CA LYS A 66 -10.58 -1.89 8.06
C LYS A 66 -11.80 -2.61 8.65
N PRO A 67 -12.58 -1.97 9.53
CA PRO A 67 -13.66 -2.64 10.25
C PRO A 67 -14.71 -3.30 9.35
N ASP A 68 -15.00 -2.69 8.21
CA ASP A 68 -15.94 -3.15 7.19
C ASP A 68 -15.35 -4.23 6.25
N GLN A 69 -14.06 -4.53 6.36
CA GLN A 69 -13.34 -5.46 5.49
C GLN A 69 -12.79 -6.70 6.23
N THR A 70 -13.18 -6.92 7.47
CA THR A 70 -12.70 -8.05 8.28
C THR A 70 -13.02 -9.39 7.62
N ALA A 71 -14.21 -9.54 7.03
CA ALA A 71 -14.60 -10.75 6.31
C ALA A 71 -13.69 -11.04 5.11
N ALA A 72 -13.27 -10.02 4.37
CA ALA A 72 -12.35 -10.17 3.24
C ALA A 72 -10.97 -10.65 3.70
N PHE A 73 -10.46 -10.12 4.82
CA PHE A 73 -9.19 -10.58 5.39
C PHE A 73 -9.29 -12.01 5.94
N GLU A 74 -10.37 -12.36 6.62
CA GLU A 74 -10.59 -13.72 7.12
C GLU A 74 -10.72 -14.74 5.98
N GLU A 75 -11.35 -14.35 4.86
CA GLU A 75 -11.37 -15.16 3.63
C GLU A 75 -9.96 -15.37 3.07
N LEU A 76 -9.13 -14.29 3.00
CA LEU A 76 -7.74 -14.38 2.59
C LEU A 76 -6.96 -15.35 3.48
N ALA A 77 -7.08 -15.22 4.81
CA ALA A 77 -6.39 -16.07 5.77
C ALA A 77 -6.77 -17.56 5.60
N ASN A 78 -8.07 -17.85 5.45
CA ASN A 78 -8.56 -19.20 5.24
C ASN A 78 -8.08 -19.79 3.90
N LYS A 79 -8.15 -19.01 2.81
CA LYS A 79 -7.64 -19.45 1.50
C LYS A 79 -6.15 -19.73 1.55
N LEU A 80 -5.39 -18.86 2.21
CA LEU A 80 -3.95 -19.01 2.36
C LEU A 80 -3.60 -20.28 3.15
N GLN A 81 -4.23 -20.51 4.29
CA GLN A 81 -4.00 -21.74 5.09
C GLN A 81 -4.35 -23.01 4.30
N THR A 82 -5.47 -23.01 3.60
CA THR A 82 -5.89 -24.12 2.75
C THR A 82 -4.89 -24.38 1.62
N ALA A 83 -4.47 -23.34 0.94
CA ALA A 83 -3.51 -23.43 -0.17
C ALA A 83 -2.13 -23.91 0.29
N LEU A 84 -1.66 -23.42 1.44
CA LEU A 84 -0.37 -23.85 2.01
C LEU A 84 -0.42 -25.30 2.53
N ALA A 85 -1.55 -25.75 3.01
CA ALA A 85 -1.73 -27.17 3.41
C ALA A 85 -1.76 -28.12 2.20
N ALA A 86 -2.34 -27.66 1.09
CA ALA A 86 -2.53 -28.45 -0.13
C ALA A 86 -1.31 -28.43 -1.07
N THR A 87 -0.40 -27.46 -0.93
CA THR A 87 0.74 -27.32 -1.85
C THR A 87 1.70 -28.50 -1.80
N THR A 88 2.24 -28.86 -2.94
CA THR A 88 3.33 -29.85 -3.08
C THR A 88 4.72 -29.20 -2.95
N ASP A 89 4.82 -27.88 -2.98
CA ASP A 89 6.06 -27.15 -2.75
C ASP A 89 6.46 -27.25 -1.29
N ALA A 90 7.61 -27.90 -1.02
CA ALA A 90 8.09 -28.15 0.33
C ALA A 90 8.41 -26.87 1.11
N ALA A 91 8.89 -25.82 0.42
CA ALA A 91 9.22 -24.54 1.06
C ALA A 91 7.94 -23.79 1.48
N LEU A 92 6.94 -23.74 0.60
CA LEU A 92 5.63 -23.13 0.91
C LEU A 92 4.89 -23.91 2.00
N LYS A 93 4.99 -25.24 2.00
CA LYS A 93 4.40 -26.08 3.04
C LYS A 93 5.06 -25.86 4.40
N ALA A 94 6.39 -25.79 4.45
CA ALA A 94 7.12 -25.44 5.67
C ALA A 94 6.77 -24.03 6.15
N GLN A 95 6.65 -23.06 5.24
CA GLN A 95 6.21 -21.71 5.54
C GLN A 95 4.79 -21.72 6.15
N GLY A 96 3.87 -22.50 5.59
CA GLY A 96 2.50 -22.62 6.11
C GLY A 96 2.43 -23.18 7.52
N SER A 97 3.29 -24.14 7.86
CA SER A 97 3.33 -24.74 9.19
C SER A 97 3.84 -23.79 10.27
N SER A 98 4.62 -22.77 9.89
CA SER A 98 5.17 -21.76 10.80
C SER A 98 4.19 -20.62 11.12
N TRP A 99 3.06 -20.52 10.41
CA TRP A 99 2.10 -19.41 10.57
C TRP A 99 1.01 -19.74 11.58
N LYS A 100 0.78 -18.77 12.49
CA LYS A 100 -0.36 -18.79 13.40
C LYS A 100 -1.02 -17.42 13.35
N ILE A 101 -2.30 -17.38 12.96
CA ILE A 101 -3.06 -16.14 12.79
C ILE A 101 -4.06 -16.02 13.93
N TYR A 102 -4.00 -14.92 14.66
CA TYR A 102 -4.89 -14.59 15.76
C TYR A 102 -5.63 -13.29 15.45
N LYS A 103 -6.90 -13.22 15.83
CA LYS A 103 -7.66 -11.98 15.86
C LYS A 103 -7.59 -11.41 17.27
N ALA A 104 -7.14 -10.18 17.42
CA ALA A 104 -7.15 -9.49 18.70
C ALA A 104 -8.59 -9.10 19.08
N THR A 105 -8.87 -9.09 20.37
CA THR A 105 -10.16 -8.64 20.93
C THR A 105 -10.27 -7.12 20.93
N GLU A 106 -9.12 -6.43 21.05
CA GLU A 106 -9.04 -4.97 21.04
C GLU A 106 -8.63 -4.45 19.67
N PRO A 107 -9.31 -3.39 19.17
CA PRO A 107 -8.93 -2.74 17.92
C PRO A 107 -7.65 -1.91 18.11
N MET A 108 -6.90 -1.69 17.05
CA MET A 108 -5.77 -0.78 17.00
C MET A 108 -6.05 0.39 16.05
N GLY A 109 -6.08 1.61 16.60
CA GLY A 109 -6.33 2.81 15.77
C GLY A 109 -7.70 2.79 15.07
N GLY A 110 -8.72 2.16 15.69
CA GLY A 110 -10.06 2.01 15.09
C GLY A 110 -10.19 0.88 14.08
N ASN A 111 -9.10 0.16 13.77
CA ASN A 111 -9.07 -0.98 12.86
C ASN A 111 -9.08 -2.30 13.65
N ALA A 112 -9.64 -3.35 13.06
CA ALA A 112 -9.48 -4.70 13.59
C ALA A 112 -8.00 -5.11 13.50
N LEU A 113 -7.46 -5.69 14.59
CA LEU A 113 -6.07 -6.14 14.64
C LEU A 113 -6.02 -7.66 14.49
N TYR A 114 -5.16 -8.10 13.58
CA TYR A 114 -4.76 -9.50 13.47
C TYR A 114 -3.27 -9.61 13.74
N VAL A 115 -2.90 -10.62 14.53
CA VAL A 115 -1.51 -10.92 14.87
C VAL A 115 -1.12 -12.22 14.17
N VAL A 116 -0.19 -12.13 13.25
CA VAL A 116 0.39 -13.31 12.59
C VAL A 116 1.72 -13.59 13.24
N VAL A 117 1.81 -14.73 13.93
CA VAL A 117 3.06 -15.24 14.50
C VAL A 117 3.69 -16.15 13.47
N VAL A 118 4.96 -15.94 13.18
CA VAL A 118 5.78 -16.77 12.30
C VAL A 118 6.93 -17.37 13.13
N ASP A 119 6.84 -18.66 13.42
CA ASP A 119 7.84 -19.38 14.20
C ASP A 119 7.89 -20.88 13.79
N PRO A 120 9.02 -21.34 13.20
CA PRO A 120 10.23 -20.59 12.83
C PRO A 120 10.03 -19.69 11.60
N ALA A 121 10.71 -18.54 11.58
CA ALA A 121 10.83 -17.70 10.39
C ALA A 121 12.11 -18.06 9.62
N THR A 122 12.01 -18.09 8.29
CA THR A 122 13.16 -18.31 7.40
C THR A 122 13.65 -16.98 6.85
N ALA A 123 14.90 -16.67 7.04
CA ALA A 123 15.53 -15.46 6.55
C ALA A 123 15.40 -15.34 5.01
N GLY A 124 15.11 -14.13 4.51
CA GLY A 124 14.95 -13.88 3.08
C GLY A 124 13.64 -14.36 2.48
N THR A 125 12.76 -14.99 3.27
CA THR A 125 11.44 -15.42 2.83
C THR A 125 10.43 -14.25 2.95
N GLU A 126 9.58 -14.10 1.93
CA GLU A 126 8.48 -13.13 1.92
C GLU A 126 7.27 -13.70 2.67
N TYR A 127 6.73 -12.91 3.59
CA TYR A 127 5.58 -13.29 4.42
C TYR A 127 4.35 -12.40 4.18
N ASN A 128 4.30 -11.65 3.07
CA ASN A 128 3.06 -10.97 2.68
C ASN A 128 1.98 -12.00 2.34
N PRO A 129 0.81 -12.02 3.03
CA PRO A 129 -0.21 -13.04 2.82
C PRO A 129 -0.72 -13.11 1.37
N ILE A 130 -0.82 -11.97 0.69
CA ILE A 130 -1.27 -11.89 -0.70
C ILE A 130 -0.24 -12.53 -1.63
N ASP A 131 1.05 -12.18 -1.48
CA ASP A 131 2.14 -12.69 -2.32
C ASP A 131 2.32 -14.19 -2.11
N VAL A 132 2.21 -14.67 -0.87
CA VAL A 132 2.33 -16.09 -0.57
C VAL A 132 1.16 -16.87 -1.16
N LEU A 133 -0.09 -16.38 -1.04
CA LEU A 133 -1.24 -16.99 -1.69
C LEU A 133 -1.06 -17.02 -3.23
N TYR A 134 -0.60 -15.92 -3.81
CA TYR A 134 -0.35 -15.84 -5.26
C TYR A 134 0.66 -16.90 -5.73
N LYS A 135 1.70 -17.19 -4.94
CA LYS A 135 2.69 -18.23 -5.26
C LYS A 135 2.12 -19.64 -5.28
N THR A 136 1.05 -19.92 -4.54
CA THR A 136 0.41 -21.24 -4.53
C THR A 136 -0.48 -21.50 -5.73
N MET A 137 -0.77 -20.48 -6.54
CA MET A 137 -1.69 -20.58 -7.68
C MET A 137 -0.99 -21.01 -8.97
N THR A 138 -1.73 -21.71 -9.84
CA THR A 138 -1.29 -21.99 -11.21
C THR A 138 -1.32 -20.72 -12.07
N ASP A 139 -0.60 -20.73 -13.19
CA ASP A 139 -0.57 -19.57 -14.10
C ASP A 139 -1.96 -19.27 -14.71
N GLU A 140 -2.79 -20.29 -14.90
CA GLU A 140 -4.17 -20.13 -15.34
C GLU A 140 -5.01 -19.41 -14.27
N GLN A 141 -4.92 -19.86 -13.02
CA GLN A 141 -5.60 -19.22 -11.89
C GLN A 141 -5.16 -17.75 -11.72
N LYS A 142 -3.87 -17.46 -11.88
CA LYS A 142 -3.34 -16.08 -11.77
C LYS A 142 -3.90 -15.13 -12.82
N ARG A 143 -4.24 -15.64 -14.02
CA ARG A 143 -4.77 -14.85 -15.13
C ARG A 143 -6.28 -14.67 -15.09
N ALA A 144 -6.98 -15.47 -14.29
CA ALA A 144 -8.44 -15.42 -14.18
C ALA A 144 -8.90 -14.06 -13.66
N PRO A 145 -9.88 -13.40 -14.31
CA PRO A 145 -10.36 -12.08 -13.90
C PRO A 145 -10.89 -12.06 -12.46
N GLU A 146 -11.58 -13.11 -12.04
CA GLU A 146 -12.09 -13.27 -10.67
C GLU A 146 -10.97 -13.33 -9.63
N THR A 147 -9.83 -13.91 -9.96
CA THR A 147 -8.65 -13.91 -9.09
C THR A 147 -8.07 -12.51 -8.94
N GLN A 148 -8.02 -11.73 -10.01
CA GLN A 148 -7.53 -10.35 -9.96
C GLN A 148 -8.46 -9.48 -9.09
N GLU A 149 -9.78 -9.60 -9.25
CA GLU A 149 -10.74 -8.87 -8.41
C GLU A 149 -10.68 -9.32 -6.94
N MET A 150 -10.48 -10.60 -6.69
CA MET A 150 -10.27 -11.13 -5.34
C MET A 150 -9.02 -10.49 -4.69
N PHE A 151 -7.89 -10.42 -5.38
CA PHE A 151 -6.68 -9.79 -4.84
C PHE A 151 -6.83 -8.28 -4.63
N LYS A 152 -7.54 -7.56 -5.51
CA LYS A 152 -7.87 -6.14 -5.29
C LYS A 152 -8.67 -5.96 -4.01
N ARG A 153 -9.69 -6.81 -3.78
CA ARG A 153 -10.50 -6.78 -2.57
C ARG A 153 -9.66 -7.09 -1.32
N PHE A 154 -8.79 -8.08 -1.37
CA PHE A 154 -7.89 -8.39 -0.26
C PHE A 154 -6.92 -7.24 0.03
N ALA A 155 -6.31 -6.67 -0.99
CA ALA A 155 -5.42 -5.51 -0.81
C ALA A 155 -6.16 -4.30 -0.22
N ALA A 156 -7.40 -4.06 -0.61
CA ALA A 156 -8.22 -2.98 -0.09
C ALA A 156 -8.60 -3.14 1.40
N ALA A 157 -8.58 -4.38 1.93
CA ALA A 157 -8.91 -4.66 3.32
C ALA A 157 -7.85 -4.15 4.30
N PHE A 158 -6.59 -4.08 3.88
CA PHE A 158 -5.50 -3.64 4.76
C PHE A 158 -5.59 -2.13 5.03
N ALA A 159 -5.51 -1.76 6.30
CA ALA A 159 -5.30 -0.39 6.75
C ALA A 159 -3.81 -0.14 7.07
N GLY A 160 -3.07 -1.19 7.43
CA GLY A 160 -1.65 -1.14 7.68
C GLY A 160 -1.09 -2.49 8.11
N VAL A 161 0.21 -2.67 7.88
CA VAL A 161 0.94 -3.85 8.34
C VAL A 161 2.24 -3.41 8.98
N ASN A 162 2.47 -3.83 10.21
CA ASN A 162 3.72 -3.62 10.93
C ASN A 162 4.43 -4.95 11.16
N LYS A 163 5.73 -4.96 10.95
CA LYS A 163 6.59 -6.12 11.11
C LYS A 163 7.47 -5.96 12.35
N LEU A 164 7.54 -6.98 13.18
CA LEU A 164 8.42 -7.05 14.34
C LEU A 164 9.29 -8.31 14.23
N ASN A 165 10.61 -8.12 14.30
CA ASN A 165 11.52 -9.21 14.52
C ASN A 165 11.53 -9.55 16.02
N ILE A 166 11.34 -10.81 16.35
CA ILE A 166 11.29 -11.26 17.75
C ILE A 166 12.31 -12.39 17.98
N THR A 167 12.75 -12.48 19.20
CA THR A 167 13.65 -13.56 19.66
C THR A 167 13.05 -14.19 20.90
N LYS A 168 13.05 -15.52 20.95
CA LYS A 168 12.59 -16.25 22.12
C LYS A 168 13.53 -16.00 23.30
N ILE A 169 12.97 -15.67 24.45
CA ILE A 169 13.71 -15.54 25.72
C ILE A 169 13.49 -16.84 26.51
N GLY A 170 14.59 -17.44 26.89
CA GLY A 170 14.56 -18.73 27.61
C GLY A 170 14.42 -19.93 26.67
N SER A 171 14.74 -21.08 27.17
CA SER A 171 14.63 -22.40 26.54
C SER A 171 13.29 -23.04 26.78
#